data_4179828c2e980665e45c89096fe69f09
#
_entry.id   4179828c2e980665e45c89096fe69f09
#
_cell.length_a   1.000
_cell.length_b   1.000
_cell.length_c   1.000
_cell.angle_alpha   90.00
_cell.angle_beta   90.00
_cell.angle_gamma   90.00
#
_symmetry.space_group_name_H-M   'P 1'
#
loop_
_entity.id
_entity.type
_entity.pdbx_description
1 polymer ?
#
loop_
_entity_poly.entity_id
_entity_poly.type
_entity_poly.pdbx_seq_one_letter_code
_entity_poly.pdbx_strand_id
1 'polypeptide(L)'
;MWTKINSERKSSMKRVYDFLKKAETYYLATVEGDQPRVRPFGTINEFEGKLYIQTGKVKPVSYQIAANPKVEICAFCDGEWIRVACELVEDDRVEAKKSMLDAYPNLRGMYDENDDNTQVFYMKNATATISSFTAAPVVIQF
;
A
#
# COMPACT_ATOMS: atom_id res chain seq x y z
N MET A 1 24.97 6.97 13.40
CA MET A 1 24.27 5.68 13.39
C MET A 1 22.77 5.82 13.13
N TRP A 2 22.09 6.69 13.84
CA TRP A 2 20.65 6.96 13.62
C TRP A 2 20.34 7.44 12.20
N THR A 3 21.11 8.40 11.66
CA THR A 3 20.95 8.95 10.31
C THR A 3 21.12 7.87 9.24
N LYS A 4 22.09 6.96 9.42
CA LYS A 4 22.33 5.85 8.49
C LYS A 4 21.17 4.87 8.48
N ILE A 5 20.64 4.50 9.65
CA ILE A 5 19.49 3.59 9.77
C ILE A 5 18.26 4.18 9.08
N ASN A 6 17.98 5.47 9.29
CA ASN A 6 16.87 6.15 8.63
C ASN A 6 17.04 6.22 7.11
N SER A 7 18.26 6.48 6.63
CA SER A 7 18.57 6.49 5.21
C SER A 7 18.38 5.12 4.57
N GLU A 8 18.84 4.06 5.22
CA GLU A 8 18.67 2.69 4.75
C GLU A 8 17.19 2.28 4.69
N ARG A 9 16.40 2.64 5.72
CA ARG A 9 14.95 2.37 5.76
C ARG A 9 14.24 3.09 4.63
N LYS A 10 14.54 4.37 4.38
CA LYS A 10 13.97 5.14 3.28
C LYS A 10 14.31 4.53 1.92
N SER A 11 15.57 4.13 1.73
CA SER A 11 16.02 3.50 0.49
C SER A 11 15.32 2.17 0.24
N SER A 12 15.13 1.35 1.29
CA SER A 12 14.44 0.06 1.21
C SER A 12 12.95 0.24 0.93
N MET A 13 12.29 1.17 1.59
CA MET A 13 10.88 1.50 1.36
C MET A 13 10.67 2.02 -0.06
N LYS A 14 11.61 2.83 -0.58
CA LYS A 14 11.55 3.32 -1.95
C LYS A 14 11.56 2.18 -2.96
N ARG A 15 12.29 1.11 -2.72
CA ARG A 15 12.32 -0.06 -3.59
C ARG A 15 10.93 -0.71 -3.67
N VAL A 16 10.22 -0.79 -2.57
CA VAL A 16 8.83 -1.30 -2.54
C VAL A 16 7.91 -0.37 -3.31
N TYR A 17 8.01 0.94 -3.07
CA TYR A 17 7.25 1.94 -3.80
C TYR A 17 7.48 1.84 -5.31
N ASP A 18 8.73 1.79 -5.73
CA ASP A 18 9.09 1.73 -7.15
C ASP A 18 8.54 0.46 -7.81
N PHE A 19 8.59 -0.67 -7.11
CA PHE A 19 8.06 -1.94 -7.61
C PHE A 19 6.56 -1.85 -7.87
N LEU A 20 5.80 -1.39 -6.87
CA LEU A 20 4.34 -1.28 -6.97
C LEU A 20 3.93 -0.22 -7.99
N LYS A 21 4.66 0.88 -8.08
CA LYS A 21 4.41 1.94 -9.07
C LYS A 21 4.61 1.41 -10.50
N LYS A 22 5.68 0.66 -10.74
CA LYS A 22 5.98 0.08 -12.03
C LYS A 22 4.99 -1.02 -12.41
N ALA A 23 4.58 -1.84 -11.46
CA ALA A 23 3.59 -2.88 -11.69
C ALA A 23 2.21 -2.31 -12.04
N GLU A 24 1.90 -1.10 -11.60
CA GLU A 24 0.63 -0.39 -11.77
C GLU A 24 -0.53 -1.06 -11.03
N THR A 25 -0.79 -2.33 -11.28
CA THR A 25 -1.81 -3.09 -10.58
C THR A 25 -1.16 -4.06 -9.60
N TYR A 26 -1.65 -4.06 -8.39
CA TYR A 26 -1.34 -5.07 -7.39
C TYR A 26 -2.64 -5.62 -6.81
N TYR A 27 -2.55 -6.73 -6.10
CA TYR A 27 -3.71 -7.39 -5.52
C TYR A 27 -3.61 -7.33 -4.00
N LEU A 28 -4.69 -6.86 -3.37
CA LEU A 28 -4.77 -6.71 -1.92
C LEU A 28 -5.66 -7.80 -1.36
N ALA A 29 -5.09 -8.62 -0.49
CA ALA A 29 -5.83 -9.66 0.23
C ALA A 29 -6.20 -9.15 1.63
N THR A 30 -7.45 -9.39 2.00
CA THR A 30 -8.02 -9.10 3.32
C THR A 30 -8.74 -10.33 3.84
N VAL A 31 -9.19 -10.27 5.08
CA VAL A 31 -9.97 -11.36 5.69
C VAL A 31 -11.35 -10.83 6.07
N GLU A 32 -12.38 -11.59 5.70
CA GLU A 32 -13.75 -11.36 6.13
C GLU A 32 -14.19 -12.57 6.95
N GLY A 33 -14.17 -12.45 8.27
CA GLY A 33 -14.32 -13.60 9.14
C GLY A 33 -13.16 -14.58 8.95
N ASP A 34 -13.42 -15.77 8.45
CA ASP A 34 -12.41 -16.76 8.07
C ASP A 34 -12.23 -16.88 6.55
N GLN A 35 -12.92 -16.03 5.76
CA GLN A 35 -12.85 -16.07 4.31
C GLN A 35 -11.81 -15.07 3.80
N PRO A 36 -10.75 -15.52 3.10
CA PRO A 36 -9.86 -14.63 2.39
C PRO A 36 -10.59 -13.92 1.25
N ARG A 37 -10.30 -12.62 1.07
CA ARG A 37 -10.83 -11.82 -0.03
C ARG A 37 -9.66 -11.17 -0.75
N VAL A 38 -9.76 -11.02 -2.07
CA VAL A 38 -8.71 -10.39 -2.88
C VAL A 38 -9.35 -9.53 -3.97
N ARG A 39 -8.72 -8.40 -4.28
CA ARG A 39 -9.15 -7.49 -5.35
C ARG A 39 -7.96 -6.69 -5.88
N PRO A 40 -8.06 -6.16 -7.11
CA PRO A 40 -7.01 -5.30 -7.64
C PRO A 40 -7.06 -3.91 -7.02
N PHE A 41 -5.89 -3.34 -6.82
CA PHE A 41 -5.64 -1.96 -6.43
C PHE A 41 -4.64 -1.35 -7.40
N GLY A 42 -4.65 -0.01 -7.54
CA GLY A 42 -3.74 0.67 -8.46
C GLY A 42 -3.05 1.90 -7.88
N THR A 43 -3.21 2.19 -6.60
CA THR A 43 -2.63 3.40 -6.00
C THR A 43 -1.49 3.05 -5.05
N ILE A 44 -0.43 3.83 -5.14
CA ILE A 44 0.68 3.81 -4.18
C ILE A 44 1.26 5.21 -4.11
N ASN A 45 1.41 5.75 -2.92
CA ASN A 45 1.91 7.11 -2.70
C ASN A 45 2.78 7.16 -1.47
N GLU A 46 3.87 7.90 -1.53
CA GLU A 46 4.69 8.18 -0.36
C GLU A 46 4.29 9.53 0.22
N PHE A 47 3.98 9.55 1.50
CA PHE A 47 3.60 10.75 2.22
C PHE A 47 4.10 10.66 3.65
N GLU A 48 4.82 11.70 4.09
CA GLU A 48 5.41 11.77 5.44
C GLU A 48 6.20 10.52 5.84
N GLY A 49 6.95 9.96 4.89
CA GLY A 49 7.82 8.81 5.14
C GLY A 49 7.10 7.47 5.25
N LYS A 50 5.86 7.37 4.78
CA LYS A 50 5.06 6.13 4.78
C LYS A 50 4.47 5.86 3.41
N LEU A 51 4.15 4.60 3.14
CA LEU A 51 3.48 4.19 1.92
C LEU A 51 1.97 4.11 2.14
N TYR A 52 1.23 4.79 1.28
CA TYR A 52 -0.22 4.92 1.35
C TYR A 52 -0.89 4.26 0.16
N ILE A 53 -2.05 3.69 0.41
CA ILE A 53 -2.98 3.19 -0.61
C ILE A 53 -4.36 3.81 -0.39
N GLN A 54 -5.21 3.78 -1.43
CA GLN A 54 -6.52 4.44 -1.38
C GLN A 54 -7.66 3.48 -1.71
N THR A 55 -8.77 3.67 -1.02
CA THR A 55 -10.06 3.08 -1.36
C THR A 55 -11.19 4.06 -1.09
N GLY A 56 -12.44 3.61 -1.14
CA GLY A 56 -13.61 4.38 -0.74
C GLY A 56 -14.27 3.72 0.47
N LYS A 57 -14.77 4.53 1.39
CA LYS A 57 -15.39 4.04 2.65
C LYS A 57 -16.60 3.13 2.41
N VAL A 58 -17.28 3.27 1.28
CA VAL A 58 -18.48 2.47 0.95
C VAL A 58 -18.16 1.08 0.43
N LYS A 59 -16.89 0.81 0.12
CA LYS A 59 -16.49 -0.49 -0.46
C LYS A 59 -16.34 -1.56 0.62
N PRO A 60 -16.64 -2.85 0.28
CA PRO A 60 -16.49 -3.95 1.24
C PRO A 60 -15.08 -4.04 1.84
N VAL A 61 -14.03 -3.74 1.06
CA VAL A 61 -12.65 -3.78 1.55
C VAL A 61 -12.44 -2.85 2.75
N SER A 62 -13.10 -1.70 2.78
CA SER A 62 -13.00 -0.77 3.91
C SER A 62 -13.52 -1.39 5.20
N TYR A 63 -14.66 -2.08 5.15
CA TYR A 63 -15.22 -2.79 6.31
C TYR A 63 -14.33 -3.95 6.75
N GLN A 64 -13.73 -4.65 5.80
CA GLN A 64 -12.83 -5.78 6.09
C GLN A 64 -11.58 -5.30 6.81
N ILE A 65 -10.96 -4.21 6.36
CA ILE A 65 -9.77 -3.63 7.00
C ILE A 65 -10.12 -3.11 8.40
N ALA A 66 -11.28 -2.50 8.58
CA ALA A 66 -11.72 -2.01 9.89
C ALA A 66 -11.85 -3.15 10.91
N ALA A 67 -12.35 -4.31 10.47
CA ALA A 67 -12.50 -5.49 11.33
C ALA A 67 -11.17 -6.22 11.55
N ASN A 68 -10.29 -6.25 10.55
CA ASN A 68 -8.97 -6.88 10.64
C ASN A 68 -7.98 -6.12 9.75
N PRO A 69 -7.07 -5.34 10.36
CA PRO A 69 -6.14 -4.50 9.60
C PRO A 69 -5.00 -5.26 8.93
N LYS A 70 -4.84 -6.54 9.22
CA LYS A 70 -3.78 -7.37 8.62
C LYS A 70 -4.14 -7.70 7.18
N VAL A 71 -3.23 -7.37 6.27
CA VAL A 71 -3.42 -7.54 4.83
C VAL A 71 -2.15 -8.11 4.20
N GLU A 72 -2.28 -8.60 2.98
CA GLU A 72 -1.13 -8.93 2.15
C GLU A 72 -1.35 -8.39 0.74
N ILE A 73 -0.29 -7.82 0.19
CA ILE A 73 -0.25 -7.31 -1.18
C ILE A 73 0.61 -8.24 -2.03
N CYS A 74 0.21 -8.46 -3.27
CA CYS A 74 1.00 -9.23 -4.23
C CYS A 74 0.96 -8.55 -5.61
N ALA A 75 2.13 -8.46 -6.26
CA ALA A 75 2.24 -7.97 -7.63
C ALA A 75 3.36 -8.70 -8.37
N PHE A 76 3.20 -8.84 -9.67
CA PHE A 76 4.20 -9.45 -10.56
C PHE A 76 4.65 -8.40 -11.57
N CYS A 77 5.96 -8.28 -11.76
CA CYS A 77 6.53 -7.35 -12.73
C CYS A 77 7.93 -7.81 -13.16
N ASP A 78 8.15 -7.90 -14.46
CA ASP A 78 9.48 -8.19 -15.06
C ASP A 78 10.14 -9.45 -14.47
N GLY A 79 9.38 -10.54 -14.33
CA GLY A 79 9.92 -11.82 -13.86
C GLY A 79 10.14 -11.90 -12.35
N GLU A 80 9.79 -10.87 -11.62
CA GLU A 80 9.83 -10.85 -10.17
C GLU A 80 8.42 -10.69 -9.60
N TRP A 81 8.22 -11.16 -8.38
CA TRP A 81 6.98 -10.84 -7.66
C TRP A 81 7.29 -10.34 -6.26
N ILE A 82 6.45 -9.44 -5.79
CA ILE A 82 6.54 -8.88 -4.45
C ILE A 82 5.32 -9.33 -3.64
N ARG A 83 5.56 -9.66 -2.38
CA ARG A 83 4.50 -9.79 -1.38
C ARG A 83 4.82 -8.86 -0.23
N VAL A 84 3.82 -8.10 0.20
CA VAL A 84 3.97 -7.19 1.34
C VAL A 84 2.91 -7.56 2.37
N ALA A 85 3.36 -8.11 3.49
CA ALA A 85 2.48 -8.35 4.64
C ALA A 85 2.59 -7.14 5.57
N CYS A 86 1.46 -6.54 5.93
CA CYS A 86 1.45 -5.36 6.78
C CYS A 86 0.12 -5.21 7.50
N GLU A 87 0.05 -4.19 8.36
CA GLU A 87 -1.20 -3.70 8.92
C GLU A 87 -1.52 -2.36 8.26
N LEU A 88 -2.78 -2.15 7.88
CA LEU A 88 -3.23 -0.89 7.30
C LEU A 88 -3.83 0.01 8.38
N VAL A 89 -3.37 1.25 8.44
CA VAL A 89 -3.84 2.25 9.39
C VAL A 89 -4.47 3.40 8.62
N GLU A 90 -5.72 3.70 8.92
CA GLU A 90 -6.41 4.82 8.28
C GLU A 90 -5.81 6.15 8.72
N ASP A 91 -5.61 7.05 7.75
CA ASP A 91 -5.23 8.43 8.00
C ASP A 91 -6.33 9.33 7.44
N ASP A 92 -7.18 9.84 8.32
CA ASP A 92 -8.37 10.61 7.93
C ASP A 92 -8.06 12.10 7.70
N ARG A 93 -6.78 12.49 7.75
CA ARG A 93 -6.40 13.90 7.51
C ARG A 93 -6.59 14.27 6.05
N VAL A 94 -7.10 15.48 5.83
CA VAL A 94 -7.30 16.04 4.48
C VAL A 94 -5.97 16.07 3.70
N GLU A 95 -4.87 16.40 4.35
CA GLU A 95 -3.54 16.47 3.73
C GLU A 95 -3.10 15.14 3.14
N ALA A 96 -3.36 14.04 3.84
CA ALA A 96 -3.01 12.70 3.36
C ALA A 96 -3.84 12.32 2.12
N LYS A 97 -5.14 12.60 2.16
CA LYS A 97 -6.04 12.36 1.02
C LYS A 97 -5.66 13.21 -0.18
N LYS A 98 -5.37 14.49 0.06
CA LYS A 98 -4.95 15.42 -0.99
C LYS A 98 -3.66 14.97 -1.65
N SER A 99 -2.67 14.53 -0.88
CA SER A 99 -1.41 14.03 -1.41
C SER A 99 -1.62 12.86 -2.37
N MET A 100 -2.49 11.93 -2.00
CA MET A 100 -2.83 10.79 -2.87
C MET A 100 -3.51 11.24 -4.16
N LEU A 101 -4.49 12.13 -4.07
CA LEU A 101 -5.24 12.60 -5.24
C LEU A 101 -4.38 13.48 -6.15
N ASP A 102 -3.41 14.21 -5.60
CA ASP A 102 -2.44 14.96 -6.41
C ASP A 102 -1.52 14.01 -7.18
N ALA A 103 -1.19 12.84 -6.61
CA ALA A 103 -0.40 11.80 -7.29
C ALA A 103 -1.21 11.06 -8.36
N TYR A 104 -2.53 11.01 -8.22
CA TYR A 104 -3.45 10.33 -9.13
C TYR A 104 -4.61 11.26 -9.51
N PRO A 105 -4.35 12.32 -10.31
CA PRO A 105 -5.38 13.33 -10.61
C PRO A 105 -6.65 12.77 -11.26
N ASN A 106 -6.53 11.65 -11.99
CA ASN A 106 -7.67 10.99 -12.62
C ASN A 106 -8.74 10.55 -11.61
N LEU A 107 -8.34 10.28 -10.35
CA LEU A 107 -9.28 9.87 -9.32
C LEU A 107 -10.20 11.02 -8.88
N ARG A 108 -9.86 12.26 -9.19
CA ARG A 108 -10.68 13.42 -8.81
C ARG A 108 -12.04 13.45 -9.50
N GLY A 109 -12.24 12.63 -10.52
CA GLY A 109 -13.57 12.43 -11.11
C GLY A 109 -14.54 11.66 -10.21
N MET A 110 -14.01 10.90 -9.21
CA MET A 110 -14.82 10.07 -8.31
C MET A 110 -14.57 10.38 -6.84
N TYR A 111 -13.46 11.01 -6.50
CA TYR A 111 -13.01 11.25 -5.12
C TYR A 111 -12.58 12.69 -4.93
N ASP A 112 -12.70 13.18 -3.71
CA ASP A 112 -12.22 14.49 -3.28
C ASP A 112 -11.74 14.41 -1.83
N GLU A 113 -10.71 15.17 -1.50
CA GLU A 113 -10.15 15.18 -0.13
C GLU A 113 -11.14 15.67 0.93
N ASN A 114 -12.20 16.36 0.51
CA ASN A 114 -13.24 16.86 1.40
C ASN A 114 -14.54 16.06 1.29
N ASP A 115 -14.60 15.02 0.47
CA ASP A 115 -15.77 14.14 0.45
C ASP A 115 -15.71 13.21 1.69
N ASP A 116 -16.80 12.53 1.97
CA ASP A 116 -16.88 11.63 3.12
C ASP A 116 -16.60 10.17 2.74
N ASN A 117 -16.03 9.96 1.55
CA ASN A 117 -15.81 8.63 0.98
C ASN A 117 -14.34 8.29 0.74
N THR A 118 -13.53 9.28 0.33
CA THR A 118 -12.11 9.06 0.09
C THR A 118 -11.41 8.56 1.35
N GLN A 119 -10.72 7.43 1.25
CA GLN A 119 -10.07 6.79 2.39
C GLN A 119 -8.67 6.37 2.00
N VAL A 120 -7.68 6.80 2.77
CA VAL A 120 -6.29 6.40 2.58
C VAL A 120 -5.77 5.69 3.83
N PHE A 121 -4.93 4.69 3.60
CA PHE A 121 -4.29 3.90 4.66
C PHE A 121 -2.79 3.92 4.45
N TYR A 122 -2.01 3.97 5.53
CA TYR A 122 -0.59 3.72 5.43
C TYR A 122 -0.24 2.32 5.93
N MET A 123 0.85 1.77 5.40
CA MET A 123 1.38 0.47 5.77
C MET A 123 2.19 0.59 7.05
N LYS A 124 1.87 -0.26 8.03
CA LYS A 124 2.55 -0.33 9.32
C LYS A 124 3.08 -1.74 9.52
N ASN A 125 4.25 -1.85 10.14
CA ASN A 125 4.89 -3.15 10.44
C ASN A 125 4.98 -4.02 9.19
N ALA A 126 5.48 -3.44 8.10
CA ALA A 126 5.49 -4.08 6.80
C ALA A 126 6.73 -4.93 6.59
N THR A 127 6.51 -6.12 6.03
CA THR A 127 7.57 -7.00 5.53
C THR A 127 7.29 -7.28 4.06
N ALA A 128 8.17 -6.79 3.18
CA ALA A 128 8.12 -7.06 1.75
C ALA A 128 9.13 -8.13 1.38
N THR A 129 8.71 -9.09 0.56
CA THR A 129 9.59 -10.12 0.01
C THR A 129 9.53 -10.04 -1.50
N ILE A 130 10.67 -9.78 -2.13
CA ILE A 130 10.81 -9.75 -3.59
C ILE A 130 11.48 -11.05 -4.02
N SER A 131 10.80 -11.82 -4.85
CA SER A 131 11.20 -13.16 -5.26
C SER A 131 11.30 -13.26 -6.77
N SER A 132 12.09 -14.22 -7.24
CA SER A 132 12.18 -14.60 -8.66
C SER A 132 12.52 -16.09 -8.73
N PHE A 133 12.54 -16.65 -9.95
CA PHE A 133 12.95 -18.04 -10.14
C PHE A 133 14.46 -18.22 -10.18
N THR A 134 15.24 -17.13 -10.23
CA THR A 134 16.69 -17.18 -10.52
C THR A 134 17.57 -16.63 -9.42
N ALA A 135 17.02 -15.88 -8.48
CA ALA A 135 17.80 -15.23 -7.43
C ALA A 135 17.20 -15.52 -6.04
N ALA A 136 18.01 -15.37 -5.01
CA ALA A 136 17.55 -15.49 -3.63
C ALA A 136 16.56 -14.37 -3.31
N PRO A 137 15.53 -14.64 -2.48
CA PRO A 137 14.57 -13.61 -2.08
C PRO A 137 15.23 -12.44 -1.35
N VAL A 138 14.73 -11.24 -1.60
CA VAL A 138 15.12 -10.03 -0.88
C VAL A 138 14.00 -9.68 0.09
N VAL A 139 14.34 -9.54 1.38
CA VAL A 139 13.38 -9.19 2.43
C VAL A 139 13.64 -7.77 2.91
N ILE A 140 12.60 -6.95 2.94
CA ILE A 140 12.65 -5.55 3.32
C ILE A 140 11.60 -5.32 4.41
N GLN A 141 12.03 -4.72 5.52
CA GLN A 141 11.12 -4.34 6.61
C GLN A 141 11.04 -2.82 6.70
N PHE A 142 9.83 -2.33 6.86
CA PHE A 142 9.60 -0.88 6.96
C PHE A 142 8.31 -0.55 7.71
#